data_fb45a71bde8f5c3c62a9e7e359491ca7
#
_entry.id   fb45a71bde8f5c3c62a9e7e359491ca7
#
_cell.length_a   1.000
_cell.length_b   1.000
_cell.length_c   1.000
_cell.angle_alpha   90.00
_cell.angle_beta   90.00
_cell.angle_gamma   90.00
#
_symmetry.space_group_name_H-M   'P 1'
#
loop_
_entity.id
_entity.type
_entity.pdbx_description
1 polymer ?
#
loop_
_entity_poly.entity_id
_entity_poly.type
_entity_poly.pdbx_seq_one_letter_code
_entity_poly.pdbx_strand_id
1 'polypeptide(L)'
;MIKRKKRLRLIQLSLLIIGTFVIYFTYSDKNRLSKEKLVPIAAQEKIKKQLFEETQDGDIFYNIEYSGLDLHGNRYTLNSKEAYNDKSEQEIVYMKIVNAVFYLKDGTVLYVYSKSGKYNNKTLDMNFKDNVKAVYEGSELYADKAEF
;
A
#
# COMPACT_ATOMS: atom_id res chain seq x y z
N MET A 1 26.97 16.25 62.19
CA MET A 1 25.92 15.60 61.37
C MET A 1 25.31 16.46 60.26
N ILE A 2 25.37 17.77 60.32
CA ILE A 2 24.71 18.71 59.38
C ILE A 2 25.37 18.72 57.99
N LYS A 3 26.67 18.48 57.85
CA LYS A 3 27.37 18.52 56.54
C LYS A 3 27.03 17.37 55.60
N ARG A 4 26.66 16.18 56.10
CA ARG A 4 26.25 15.04 55.28
C ARG A 4 24.86 15.24 54.64
N LYS A 5 23.89 15.79 55.38
CA LYS A 5 22.55 16.10 54.87
C LYS A 5 22.55 17.18 53.77
N LYS A 6 23.45 18.18 53.88
CA LYS A 6 23.60 19.22 52.83
C LYS A 6 24.20 18.65 51.54
N ARG A 7 25.19 17.75 51.63
CA ARG A 7 25.76 17.07 50.43
C ARG A 7 24.76 16.17 49.75
N LEU A 8 23.93 15.42 50.50
CA LEU A 8 22.86 14.59 49.92
C LEU A 8 21.80 15.41 49.17
N ARG A 9 21.39 16.56 49.74
CA ARG A 9 20.46 17.48 49.07
C ARG A 9 21.04 18.08 47.79
N LEU A 10 22.36 18.40 47.80
CA LEU A 10 23.04 18.91 46.61
C LEU A 10 23.12 17.88 45.49
N ILE A 11 23.39 16.62 45.83
CA ILE A 11 23.40 15.51 44.86
C ILE A 11 21.99 15.26 44.31
N GLN A 12 20.95 15.28 45.15
CA GLN A 12 19.58 15.13 44.70
C GLN A 12 19.15 16.26 43.77
N LEU A 13 19.55 17.50 44.07
CA LEU A 13 19.22 18.67 43.26
C LEU A 13 19.94 18.64 41.89
N SER A 14 21.20 18.20 41.85
CA SER A 14 21.95 18.04 40.60
C SER A 14 21.36 16.95 39.71
N LEU A 15 20.90 15.84 40.29
CA LEU A 15 20.29 14.73 39.57
C LEU A 15 18.94 15.15 38.97
N LEU A 16 18.17 15.97 39.68
CA LEU A 16 16.91 16.52 39.20
C LEU A 16 17.12 17.49 38.02
N ILE A 17 18.15 18.35 38.09
CA ILE A 17 18.51 19.29 37.02
C ILE A 17 18.94 18.52 35.77
N ILE A 18 19.78 17.48 35.93
CA ILE A 18 20.23 16.64 34.80
C ILE A 18 19.02 15.91 34.15
N GLY A 19 18.12 15.35 34.96
CA GLY A 19 16.92 14.69 34.47
C GLY A 19 16.01 15.63 33.67
N THR A 20 15.78 16.84 34.16
CA THR A 20 14.99 17.87 33.47
C THR A 20 15.67 18.32 32.16
N PHE A 21 16.99 18.43 32.17
CA PHE A 21 17.75 18.80 30.98
C PHE A 21 17.70 17.73 29.89
N VAL A 22 17.78 16.45 30.25
CA VAL A 22 17.64 15.32 29.32
C VAL A 22 16.24 15.30 28.72
N ILE A 23 15.19 15.46 29.52
CA ILE A 23 13.82 15.53 29.06
C ILE A 23 13.62 16.71 28.10
N TYR A 24 14.11 17.89 28.46
CA TYR A 24 14.02 19.09 27.63
C TYR A 24 14.72 18.88 26.26
N PHE A 25 15.93 18.30 26.28
CA PHE A 25 16.67 18.02 25.02
C PHE A 25 15.99 16.97 24.17
N THR A 26 15.48 15.89 24.79
CA THR A 26 14.77 14.82 24.08
C THR A 26 13.45 15.30 23.45
N TYR A 27 12.75 16.20 24.13
CA TYR A 27 11.51 16.79 23.58
C TYR A 27 11.75 17.93 22.59
N SER A 28 12.85 18.67 22.73
CA SER A 28 13.22 19.75 21.81
C SER A 28 13.67 19.22 20.45
N ASP A 29 14.32 18.05 20.40
CA ASP A 29 14.77 17.44 19.14
C ASP A 29 13.61 16.79 18.32
N LYS A 30 12.46 16.51 18.92
CA LYS A 30 11.30 16.04 18.17
C LYS A 30 10.80 17.05 17.12
N ASN A 31 11.06 18.34 17.31
CA ASN A 31 10.71 19.36 16.33
C ASN A 31 11.68 19.48 15.14
N ARG A 32 12.86 18.85 15.21
CA ARG A 32 13.82 18.85 14.09
C ARG A 32 13.61 17.66 13.13
N LEU A 33 13.15 16.51 13.62
CA LEU A 33 12.91 15.32 12.78
C LEU A 33 11.64 15.41 11.92
N SER A 34 10.72 16.33 12.24
CA SER A 34 9.52 16.56 11.43
C SER A 34 9.73 17.48 10.21
N LYS A 35 10.88 18.14 10.09
CA LYS A 35 11.14 19.09 8.98
C LYS A 35 11.90 18.48 7.78
N GLU A 36 12.42 17.26 7.89
CA GLU A 36 13.27 16.69 6.85
C GLU A 36 12.57 15.70 5.90
N LYS A 37 11.25 15.52 6.06
CA LYS A 37 10.43 14.72 5.11
C LYS A 37 9.23 15.48 4.56
N LEU A 38 9.31 16.79 4.49
CA LEU A 38 8.33 17.55 3.73
C LEU A 38 8.84 17.63 2.29
N VAL A 39 8.39 16.69 1.45
CA VAL A 39 8.27 16.94 0.01
C VAL A 39 7.66 18.34 -0.13
N PRO A 40 8.27 19.28 -0.86
CA PRO A 40 7.76 20.64 -0.99
C PRO A 40 6.26 20.59 -1.31
N ILE A 41 5.46 21.37 -0.58
CA ILE A 41 4.00 21.42 -0.75
C ILE A 41 3.64 21.64 -2.22
N ALA A 42 4.46 22.40 -2.96
CA ALA A 42 4.34 22.58 -4.41
C ALA A 42 4.53 21.27 -5.23
N ALA A 43 5.30 20.30 -4.75
CA ALA A 43 5.42 19.00 -5.41
C ALA A 43 4.25 18.07 -5.03
N GLN A 44 3.74 18.17 -3.82
CA GLN A 44 2.52 17.46 -3.41
C GLN A 44 1.28 18.02 -4.14
N GLU A 45 1.18 19.33 -4.36
CA GLU A 45 0.09 19.91 -5.15
C GLU A 45 0.19 19.57 -6.64
N LYS A 46 1.39 19.51 -7.22
CA LYS A 46 1.56 19.03 -8.60
C LYS A 46 1.20 17.57 -8.76
N ILE A 47 1.63 16.72 -7.82
CA ILE A 47 1.27 15.30 -7.82
C ILE A 47 -0.23 15.13 -7.57
N LYS A 48 -0.81 15.89 -6.65
CA LYS A 48 -2.27 15.90 -6.44
C LYS A 48 -3.02 16.39 -7.68
N LYS A 49 -2.59 17.49 -8.34
CA LYS A 49 -3.23 17.96 -9.57
C LYS A 49 -3.12 16.98 -10.72
N GLN A 50 -1.96 16.36 -10.92
CA GLN A 50 -1.81 15.33 -11.95
C GLN A 50 -2.63 14.06 -11.65
N LEU A 51 -2.76 13.69 -10.38
CA LEU A 51 -3.66 12.60 -9.95
C LEU A 51 -5.14 12.99 -10.06
N PHE A 52 -5.50 14.25 -9.80
CA PHE A 52 -6.89 14.73 -9.90
C PHE A 52 -7.35 15.00 -11.34
N GLU A 53 -6.43 15.31 -12.26
CA GLU A 53 -6.76 15.52 -13.68
C GLU A 53 -6.90 14.21 -14.46
N GLU A 54 -6.34 13.08 -13.94
CA GLU A 54 -6.51 11.75 -14.53
C GLU A 54 -7.58 10.90 -13.86
N THR A 55 -8.13 11.31 -12.72
CA THR A 55 -9.14 10.52 -12.00
C THR A 55 -10.50 11.16 -12.08
N GLN A 56 -11.28 10.75 -13.04
CA GLN A 56 -12.73 10.84 -12.95
C GLN A 56 -13.20 10.05 -11.71
N ASP A 57 -13.41 10.78 -10.62
CA ASP A 57 -14.46 10.55 -9.61
C ASP A 57 -14.47 9.23 -8.82
N GLY A 58 -13.31 8.60 -8.52
CA GLY A 58 -13.22 7.40 -7.68
C GLY A 58 -12.06 7.43 -6.67
N ASP A 59 -12.17 6.67 -5.58
CA ASP A 59 -11.07 6.48 -4.63
C ASP A 59 -9.98 5.60 -5.24
N ILE A 60 -8.71 6.03 -5.16
CA ILE A 60 -7.57 5.26 -5.64
C ILE A 60 -6.94 4.52 -4.46
N PHE A 61 -6.74 3.23 -4.65
CA PHE A 61 -6.07 2.34 -3.71
C PHE A 61 -4.75 1.86 -4.30
N TYR A 62 -3.73 1.71 -3.47
CA TYR A 62 -2.42 1.25 -3.90
C TYR A 62 -2.04 -0.09 -3.26
N ASN A 63 -1.35 -0.95 -4.04
CA ASN A 63 -0.86 -2.25 -3.61
C ASN A 63 -1.95 -3.10 -2.98
N ILE A 64 -3.05 -3.27 -3.70
CA ILE A 64 -4.19 -4.06 -3.24
C ILE A 64 -4.01 -5.54 -3.58
N GLU A 65 -4.60 -6.38 -2.74
CA GLU A 65 -4.73 -7.80 -2.94
C GLU A 65 -6.17 -8.23 -2.71
N TYR A 66 -6.74 -8.92 -3.70
CA TYR A 66 -8.01 -9.65 -3.58
C TYR A 66 -7.72 -11.14 -3.61
N SER A 67 -8.35 -11.90 -2.74
CA SER A 67 -8.28 -13.36 -2.77
C SER A 67 -9.66 -13.96 -2.56
N GLY A 68 -9.94 -15.08 -3.23
CA GLY A 68 -11.24 -15.72 -3.15
C GLY A 68 -11.26 -17.06 -3.86
N LEU A 69 -12.47 -17.52 -4.12
CA LEU A 69 -12.77 -18.68 -4.94
C LEU A 69 -13.50 -18.22 -6.20
N ASP A 70 -13.13 -18.77 -7.36
CA ASP A 70 -13.87 -18.57 -8.60
C ASP A 70 -15.17 -19.41 -8.61
N LEU A 71 -15.97 -19.28 -9.66
CA LEU A 71 -17.22 -20.03 -9.83
C LEU A 71 -17.02 -21.55 -9.90
N HIS A 72 -15.81 -22.00 -10.24
CA HIS A 72 -15.43 -23.41 -10.29
C HIS A 72 -14.86 -23.92 -8.97
N GLY A 73 -14.67 -23.02 -7.98
CA GLY A 73 -14.08 -23.33 -6.67
C GLY A 73 -12.55 -23.41 -6.68
N ASN A 74 -11.88 -22.87 -7.68
CA ASN A 74 -10.44 -22.66 -7.67
C ASN A 74 -10.13 -21.42 -6.82
N ARG A 75 -9.08 -21.50 -6.03
CA ARG A 75 -8.62 -20.34 -5.26
C ARG A 75 -7.82 -19.40 -6.17
N TYR A 76 -8.04 -18.11 -6.03
CA TYR A 76 -7.24 -17.10 -6.72
C TYR A 76 -6.70 -16.04 -5.76
N THR A 77 -5.64 -15.39 -6.18
CA THR A 77 -5.11 -14.15 -5.61
C THR A 77 -4.86 -13.18 -6.74
N LEU A 78 -5.40 -11.97 -6.61
CA LEU A 78 -5.33 -10.91 -7.60
C LEU A 78 -4.68 -9.69 -6.98
N ASN A 79 -3.48 -9.33 -7.42
CA ASN A 79 -2.71 -8.21 -6.94
C ASN A 79 -2.66 -7.10 -7.98
N SER A 80 -2.73 -5.84 -7.55
CA SER A 80 -2.45 -4.70 -8.42
C SER A 80 -1.72 -3.58 -7.70
N LYS A 81 -0.92 -2.81 -8.46
CA LYS A 81 -0.25 -1.63 -7.90
C LYS A 81 -1.19 -0.48 -7.65
N GLU A 82 -2.17 -0.30 -8.51
CA GLU A 82 -3.20 0.73 -8.39
C GLU A 82 -4.55 0.13 -8.72
N ALA A 83 -5.57 0.50 -7.96
CA ALA A 83 -6.95 0.16 -8.25
C ALA A 83 -7.87 1.33 -7.94
N TYR A 84 -8.96 1.43 -8.66
CA TYR A 84 -10.01 2.42 -8.42
C TYR A 84 -11.37 1.86 -8.80
N ASN A 85 -12.40 2.35 -8.12
CA ASN A 85 -13.79 2.08 -8.45
C ASN A 85 -14.40 3.33 -9.08
N ASP A 86 -15.23 3.16 -10.09
CA ASP A 86 -16.12 4.20 -10.56
C ASP A 86 -17.32 4.31 -9.60
N LYS A 87 -17.71 5.52 -9.24
CA LYS A 87 -18.89 5.76 -8.38
C LYS A 87 -20.19 5.23 -8.99
N SER A 88 -20.27 5.19 -10.32
CA SER A 88 -21.41 4.67 -11.07
C SER A 88 -21.45 3.14 -11.13
N GLU A 89 -20.28 2.48 -11.03
CA GLU A 89 -20.11 1.04 -11.12
C GLU A 89 -19.32 0.49 -9.93
N GLN A 90 -19.84 0.60 -8.72
CA GLN A 90 -19.15 0.22 -7.47
C GLN A 90 -18.73 -1.26 -7.41
N GLU A 91 -19.37 -2.11 -8.22
CA GLU A 91 -19.05 -3.54 -8.32
C GLU A 91 -17.79 -3.80 -9.17
N ILE A 92 -17.36 -2.79 -9.93
CA ILE A 92 -16.23 -2.89 -10.85
C ILE A 92 -15.00 -2.23 -10.26
N VAL A 93 -13.93 -2.99 -10.22
CA VAL A 93 -12.60 -2.50 -9.81
C VAL A 93 -11.72 -2.46 -11.06
N TYR A 94 -11.26 -1.29 -11.40
CA TYR A 94 -10.26 -1.07 -12.43
C TYR A 94 -8.86 -1.14 -11.81
N MET A 95 -7.94 -1.82 -12.47
CA MET A 95 -6.63 -2.13 -11.92
C MET A 95 -5.51 -1.82 -12.91
N LYS A 96 -4.36 -1.37 -12.39
CA LYS A 96 -3.12 -1.17 -13.17
C LYS A 96 -2.00 -2.03 -12.61
N ILE A 97 -1.21 -2.61 -13.51
CA ILE A 97 -0.10 -3.52 -13.21
C ILE A 97 -0.61 -4.67 -12.36
N VAL A 98 -1.28 -5.60 -13.04
CA VAL A 98 -2.01 -6.70 -12.44
C VAL A 98 -1.18 -7.97 -12.48
N ASN A 99 -1.24 -8.72 -11.39
CA ASN A 99 -0.69 -10.06 -11.24
C ASN A 99 -1.75 -10.94 -10.59
N ALA A 100 -2.25 -11.93 -11.32
CA ALA A 100 -3.21 -12.90 -10.82
C ALA A 100 -2.58 -14.30 -10.74
N VAL A 101 -2.91 -15.04 -9.70
CA VAL A 101 -2.49 -16.42 -9.47
C VAL A 101 -3.74 -17.25 -9.24
N PHE A 102 -3.97 -18.28 -10.07
CA PHE A 102 -5.07 -19.21 -9.92
C PHE A 102 -4.52 -20.57 -9.52
N TYR A 103 -4.99 -21.10 -8.41
CA TYR A 103 -4.67 -22.44 -7.90
C TYR A 103 -5.78 -23.39 -8.35
N LEU A 104 -5.52 -24.15 -9.41
CA LEU A 104 -6.51 -25.04 -10.02
C LEU A 104 -6.71 -26.30 -9.17
N LYS A 105 -7.88 -26.95 -9.32
CA LYS A 105 -8.24 -28.14 -8.53
C LYS A 105 -7.36 -29.35 -8.80
N ASP A 106 -6.75 -29.41 -9.97
CA ASP A 106 -5.80 -30.47 -10.35
C ASP A 106 -4.43 -30.30 -9.73
N GLY A 107 -4.23 -29.22 -8.94
CA GLY A 107 -2.97 -28.89 -8.27
C GLY A 107 -2.02 -28.04 -9.11
N THR A 108 -2.40 -27.69 -10.33
CA THR A 108 -1.61 -26.80 -11.18
C THR A 108 -1.84 -25.33 -10.82
N VAL A 109 -0.92 -24.46 -11.24
CA VAL A 109 -0.98 -23.02 -10.97
C VAL A 109 -0.88 -22.26 -12.29
N LEU A 110 -1.84 -21.34 -12.50
CA LEU A 110 -1.85 -20.42 -13.62
C LEU A 110 -1.46 -19.02 -13.11
N TYR A 111 -0.46 -18.42 -13.70
CA TYR A 111 -0.05 -17.03 -13.44
C TYR A 111 -0.48 -16.15 -14.62
N VAL A 112 -1.11 -15.01 -14.33
CA VAL A 112 -1.51 -14.04 -15.35
C VAL A 112 -1.00 -12.67 -14.99
N TYR A 113 -0.31 -12.03 -15.92
CA TYR A 113 0.26 -10.69 -15.79
C TYR A 113 -0.35 -9.78 -16.85
N SER A 114 -0.67 -8.53 -16.51
CA SER A 114 -1.13 -7.54 -17.48
C SER A 114 -0.83 -6.12 -17.02
N LYS A 115 -0.85 -5.15 -17.94
CA LYS A 115 -0.73 -3.73 -17.58
C LYS A 115 -2.01 -3.17 -17.00
N SER A 116 -3.17 -3.63 -17.45
CA SER A 116 -4.47 -3.22 -16.94
C SER A 116 -5.39 -4.41 -16.74
N GLY A 117 -6.38 -4.25 -15.86
CA GLY A 117 -7.38 -5.26 -15.57
C GLY A 117 -8.67 -4.64 -15.05
N LYS A 118 -9.73 -5.42 -15.14
CA LYS A 118 -11.05 -5.11 -14.61
C LYS A 118 -11.56 -6.34 -13.87
N TYR A 119 -11.97 -6.16 -12.62
CA TYR A 119 -12.53 -7.19 -11.78
C TYR A 119 -13.93 -6.80 -11.35
N ASN A 120 -14.89 -7.69 -11.55
CA ASN A 120 -16.24 -7.53 -11.04
C ASN A 120 -16.39 -8.34 -9.75
N ASN A 121 -16.53 -7.66 -8.63
CA ASN A 121 -16.60 -8.28 -7.30
C ASN A 121 -17.92 -9.03 -7.04
N LYS A 122 -18.94 -8.86 -7.90
CA LYS A 122 -20.23 -9.54 -7.80
C LYS A 122 -20.32 -10.78 -8.68
N THR A 123 -19.86 -10.70 -9.93
CA THR A 123 -19.87 -11.83 -10.87
C THR A 123 -18.59 -12.65 -10.80
N LEU A 124 -17.53 -12.12 -10.18
CA LEU A 124 -16.17 -12.65 -10.13
C LEU A 124 -15.43 -12.66 -11.47
N ASP A 125 -16.01 -12.03 -12.50
CA ASP A 125 -15.37 -11.92 -13.81
C ASP A 125 -14.09 -11.08 -13.75
N MET A 126 -13.04 -11.58 -14.39
CA MET A 126 -11.75 -10.92 -14.49
C MET A 126 -11.39 -10.70 -15.95
N ASN A 127 -11.12 -9.46 -16.31
CA ASN A 127 -10.66 -9.09 -17.64
C ASN A 127 -9.25 -8.51 -17.52
N PHE A 128 -8.29 -9.08 -18.26
CA PHE A 128 -6.91 -8.64 -18.34
C PHE A 128 -6.66 -8.04 -19.71
N LYS A 129 -6.00 -6.89 -19.78
CA LYS A 129 -5.69 -6.18 -21.02
C LYS A 129 -4.28 -5.63 -21.03
N ASP A 130 -3.80 -5.35 -22.22
CA ASP A 130 -2.54 -4.71 -22.50
C ASP A 130 -1.31 -5.55 -22.04
N ASN A 131 -0.71 -6.22 -23.00
CA ASN A 131 0.44 -7.10 -22.79
C ASN A 131 0.16 -8.23 -21.78
N VAL A 132 -0.93 -8.95 -22.00
CA VAL A 132 -1.27 -10.10 -21.17
C VAL A 132 -0.25 -11.22 -21.42
N LYS A 133 0.33 -11.72 -20.33
CA LYS A 133 1.17 -12.90 -20.30
C LYS A 133 0.57 -13.91 -19.34
N ALA A 134 0.25 -15.09 -19.83
CA ALA A 134 -0.16 -16.22 -18.99
C ALA A 134 0.95 -17.27 -18.96
N VAL A 135 1.20 -17.84 -17.78
CA VAL A 135 2.19 -18.91 -17.59
C VAL A 135 1.49 -20.09 -16.92
N TYR A 136 1.52 -21.21 -17.61
CA TYR A 136 0.91 -22.46 -17.15
C TYR A 136 1.84 -23.63 -17.44
N GLU A 137 2.20 -24.41 -16.44
CA GLU A 137 3.10 -25.59 -16.55
C GLU A 137 4.37 -25.33 -17.39
N GLY A 138 4.99 -24.16 -17.22
CA GLY A 138 6.19 -23.79 -17.96
C GLY A 138 5.94 -23.29 -19.39
N SER A 139 4.71 -23.35 -19.89
CA SER A 139 4.30 -22.74 -21.15
C SER A 139 3.91 -21.28 -20.97
N GLU A 140 4.24 -20.44 -21.93
CA GLU A 140 3.90 -19.01 -21.91
C GLU A 140 2.95 -18.69 -23.07
N LEU A 141 1.89 -17.99 -22.77
CA LEU A 141 0.94 -17.44 -23.74
C LEU A 141 0.94 -15.91 -23.64
N TYR A 142 0.96 -15.25 -24.79
CA TYR A 142 0.89 -13.80 -24.89
C TYR A 142 -0.37 -13.41 -25.67
N ALA A 143 -1.09 -12.40 -25.18
CA ALA A 143 -2.30 -11.89 -25.79
C ALA A 143 -2.50 -10.40 -25.49
N ASP A 144 -3.34 -9.73 -26.26
CA ASP A 144 -3.75 -8.36 -25.95
C ASP A 144 -4.84 -8.33 -24.87
N LYS A 145 -5.64 -9.39 -24.79
CA LYS A 145 -6.74 -9.54 -23.84
C LYS A 145 -6.89 -10.99 -23.41
N ALA A 146 -7.25 -11.18 -22.14
CA ALA A 146 -7.73 -12.46 -21.61
C ALA A 146 -8.91 -12.23 -20.67
N GLU A 147 -9.81 -13.20 -20.61
CA GLU A 147 -10.98 -13.22 -19.73
C GLU A 147 -10.98 -14.52 -18.92
N PHE A 148 -11.40 -14.39 -17.67
CA PHE A 148 -11.47 -15.50 -16.75
C PHE A 148 -12.77 -15.45 -15.98
#